data_031b4f43ba8cb9388839c03268221625
#
_entry.id   031b4f43ba8cb9388839c03268221625
#
_cell.length_a   1.000
_cell.length_b   1.000
_cell.length_c   1.000
_cell.angle_alpha   90.00
_cell.angle_beta   90.00
_cell.angle_gamma   90.00
#
_symmetry.space_group_name_H-M   'P 1'
#
loop_
_entity.id
_entity.type
_entity.pdbx_description
1 polymer ?
#
loop_
_entity_poly.entity_id
_entity_poly.type
_entity_poly.pdbx_seq_one_letter_code
_entity_poly.pdbx_strand_id
1 'polypeptide(L)'
;MHLIIDGYNLLHVNRSMTQLNSIQLQWERDHLIDQLSVYQRLRFNEITVVFDGWQGGWSIEKMEKKKGIEIIYSRLGEKADEVIKRLIKKKGSGVIVITSDREVSRFAERMAAPVISSEQFREKLEVFANKPEESYEEEEDEEKGIKKKGLSRRLSKKEKRARAALKKL
;
A
#
# COMPACT_ATOMS: atom_id res chain seq x y z
N MET A 1 5.32 0.74 12.17
CA MET A 1 4.15 1.28 11.43
C MET A 1 3.58 0.17 10.58
N HIS A 2 2.24 0.09 10.41
CA HIS A 2 1.63 -1.00 9.66
C HIS A 2 0.97 -0.49 8.38
N LEU A 3 1.33 -1.05 7.23
CA LEU A 3 0.74 -0.75 5.94
C LEU A 3 -0.30 -1.83 5.60
N ILE A 4 -1.51 -1.42 5.24
CA ILE A 4 -2.53 -2.29 4.66
C ILE A 4 -2.66 -1.92 3.20
N ILE A 5 -2.35 -2.85 2.32
CA ILE A 5 -2.25 -2.62 0.87
C ILE A 5 -3.35 -3.39 0.15
N ASP A 6 -4.11 -2.68 -0.66
CA ASP A 6 -4.98 -3.27 -1.66
C ASP A 6 -4.11 -3.78 -2.82
N GLY A 7 -3.93 -5.11 -2.86
CA GLY A 7 -2.96 -5.73 -3.75
C GLY A 7 -3.28 -5.53 -5.22
N TYR A 8 -4.53 -5.72 -5.63
CA TYR A 8 -4.90 -5.52 -7.03
C TYR A 8 -4.94 -4.07 -7.43
N ASN A 9 -5.38 -3.16 -6.57
CA ASN A 9 -5.31 -1.74 -6.83
C ASN A 9 -3.86 -1.28 -7.10
N LEU A 10 -2.90 -1.81 -6.33
CA LEU A 10 -1.49 -1.49 -6.52
C LEU A 10 -0.90 -2.13 -7.80
N LEU A 11 -1.31 -3.35 -8.16
CA LEU A 11 -0.90 -4.01 -9.40
C LEU A 11 -1.45 -3.30 -10.64
N HIS A 12 -2.69 -2.78 -10.60
CA HIS A 12 -3.36 -2.11 -11.71
C HIS A 12 -2.73 -0.76 -12.11
N VAL A 13 -1.94 -0.12 -11.23
CA VAL A 13 -1.29 1.17 -11.52
C VAL A 13 -0.46 1.13 -12.81
N ASN A 14 0.27 0.05 -13.04
CA ASN A 14 1.21 -0.04 -14.16
C ASN A 14 0.70 -0.83 -15.36
N ARG A 15 -0.39 -1.61 -15.21
CA ARG A 15 -0.90 -2.49 -16.27
C ARG A 15 -2.39 -2.76 -16.13
N SER A 16 -3.08 -2.87 -17.26
CA SER A 16 -4.41 -3.47 -17.30
C SER A 16 -4.31 -4.98 -17.05
N MET A 17 -4.90 -5.44 -15.95
CA MET A 17 -4.85 -6.86 -15.55
C MET A 17 -5.90 -7.73 -16.26
N THR A 18 -6.76 -7.12 -17.09
CA THR A 18 -7.92 -7.78 -17.71
C THR A 18 -7.55 -8.86 -18.73
N GLN A 19 -6.29 -8.92 -19.18
CA GLN A 19 -5.81 -9.87 -20.17
C GLN A 19 -4.81 -10.92 -19.62
N LEU A 20 -4.54 -10.89 -18.30
CA LEU A 20 -3.60 -11.84 -17.71
C LEU A 20 -4.28 -13.19 -17.42
N ASN A 21 -3.61 -14.27 -17.80
CA ASN A 21 -3.99 -15.60 -17.35
C ASN A 21 -3.58 -15.83 -15.88
N SER A 22 -4.02 -16.93 -15.29
CA SER A 22 -3.78 -17.24 -13.87
C SER A 22 -2.29 -17.33 -13.51
N ILE A 23 -1.45 -17.84 -14.41
CA ILE A 23 0.00 -17.98 -14.22
C ILE A 23 0.66 -16.60 -14.22
N GLN A 24 0.32 -15.76 -15.19
CA GLN A 24 0.82 -14.38 -15.28
C GLN A 24 0.41 -13.55 -14.06
N LEU A 25 -0.83 -13.70 -13.61
CA LEU A 25 -1.31 -12.99 -12.44
C LEU A 25 -0.59 -13.45 -11.16
N GLN A 26 -0.31 -14.75 -11.04
CA GLN A 26 0.47 -15.25 -9.92
C GLN A 26 1.91 -14.70 -9.94
N TRP A 27 2.52 -14.62 -11.12
CA TRP A 27 3.85 -14.03 -11.29
C TRP A 27 3.87 -12.54 -10.88
N GLU A 28 2.85 -11.76 -11.28
CA GLU A 28 2.75 -10.33 -10.89
C GLU A 28 2.55 -10.17 -9.37
N ARG A 29 1.76 -11.04 -8.73
CA ARG A 29 1.63 -11.04 -7.25
C ARG A 29 2.97 -11.33 -6.59
N ASP A 30 3.68 -12.36 -7.04
CA ASP A 30 4.97 -12.77 -6.49
C ASP A 30 6.01 -11.65 -6.64
N HIS A 31 6.05 -11.02 -7.81
CA HIS A 31 6.93 -9.89 -8.08
C HIS A 31 6.62 -8.68 -7.18
N LEU A 32 5.34 -8.37 -6.97
CA LEU A 32 4.93 -7.33 -6.02
C LEU A 32 5.39 -7.65 -4.59
N ILE A 33 5.21 -8.89 -4.14
CA ILE A 33 5.64 -9.31 -2.80
C ILE A 33 7.15 -9.19 -2.66
N ASP A 34 7.91 -9.47 -3.69
CA ASP A 34 9.37 -9.31 -3.68
C ASP A 34 9.78 -7.84 -3.52
N GLN A 35 9.17 -6.93 -4.27
CA GLN A 35 9.39 -5.50 -4.14
C GLN A 35 9.04 -4.99 -2.73
N LEU A 36 7.87 -5.40 -2.21
CA LEU A 36 7.43 -5.02 -0.87
C LEU A 36 8.32 -5.57 0.23
N SER A 37 8.89 -6.76 0.05
CA SER A 37 9.83 -7.37 1.00
C SER A 37 11.13 -6.58 1.10
N VAL A 38 11.67 -6.09 -0.03
CA VAL A 38 12.83 -5.19 -0.03
C VAL A 38 12.49 -3.89 0.69
N TYR A 39 11.38 -3.25 0.32
CA TYR A 39 10.91 -2.03 0.95
C TYR A 39 10.70 -2.19 2.47
N GLN A 40 10.09 -3.30 2.92
CA GLN A 40 9.86 -3.61 4.32
C GLN A 40 11.17 -3.63 5.12
N ARG A 41 12.21 -4.30 4.60
CA ARG A 41 13.52 -4.40 5.27
C ARG A 41 14.18 -3.04 5.46
N LEU A 42 14.05 -2.16 4.49
CA LEU A 42 14.64 -0.83 4.53
C LEU A 42 13.90 0.14 5.46
N ARG A 43 12.57 -0.02 5.60
CA ARG A 43 11.72 0.90 6.37
C ARG A 43 11.17 0.31 7.67
N PHE A 44 11.48 -0.96 7.98
CA PHE A 44 11.03 -1.65 9.20
C PHE A 44 9.52 -1.58 9.44
N ASN A 45 8.73 -1.56 8.38
CA ASN A 45 7.27 -1.51 8.44
C ASN A 45 6.68 -2.92 8.49
N GLU A 46 5.57 -3.09 9.19
CA GLU A 46 4.72 -4.26 9.00
C GLU A 46 3.87 -4.05 7.75
N ILE A 47 3.75 -5.06 6.90
CA ILE A 47 2.99 -4.98 5.66
C ILE A 47 2.01 -6.15 5.58
N THR A 48 0.74 -5.83 5.38
CA THR A 48 -0.32 -6.77 5.01
C THR A 48 -0.84 -6.40 3.62
N VAL A 49 -0.80 -7.34 2.69
CA VAL A 49 -1.37 -7.20 1.35
C VAL A 49 -2.64 -8.01 1.27
N VAL A 50 -3.72 -7.42 0.79
CA VAL A 50 -5.01 -8.09 0.62
C VAL A 50 -5.30 -8.25 -0.86
N PHE A 51 -5.60 -9.48 -1.27
CA PHE A 51 -6.05 -9.83 -2.61
C PHE A 51 -7.46 -10.41 -2.61
N ASP A 52 -8.22 -10.18 -3.66
CA ASP A 52 -9.46 -10.93 -3.88
C ASP A 52 -9.15 -12.41 -4.12
N GLY A 53 -9.79 -13.28 -3.35
CA GLY A 53 -9.60 -14.72 -3.43
C GLY A 53 -10.47 -15.44 -4.46
N TRP A 54 -11.23 -14.71 -5.29
CA TRP A 54 -12.18 -15.30 -6.25
C TRP A 54 -11.57 -16.29 -7.23
N GLN A 55 -10.31 -16.10 -7.61
CA GLN A 55 -9.60 -17.02 -8.50
C GLN A 55 -9.12 -18.31 -7.81
N GLY A 56 -8.97 -18.29 -6.48
CA GLY A 56 -8.55 -19.45 -5.69
C GLY A 56 -9.68 -20.37 -5.27
N GLY A 57 -10.94 -19.93 -5.38
CA GLY A 57 -12.11 -20.71 -4.97
C GLY A 57 -12.14 -21.07 -3.47
N TRP A 58 -11.41 -20.32 -2.63
CA TRP A 58 -11.32 -20.62 -1.19
C TRP A 58 -12.64 -20.33 -0.47
N SER A 59 -13.21 -21.32 0.18
CA SER A 59 -14.43 -21.16 0.99
C SER A 59 -14.19 -20.35 2.27
N ILE A 60 -12.93 -20.25 2.71
CA ILE A 60 -12.49 -19.48 3.88
C ILE A 60 -11.41 -18.50 3.47
N GLU A 61 -11.24 -17.44 4.26
CA GLU A 61 -10.12 -16.50 4.11
C GLU A 61 -8.79 -17.25 4.25
N LYS A 62 -7.90 -17.10 3.29
CA LYS A 62 -6.57 -17.70 3.35
C LYS A 62 -5.56 -16.65 3.77
N MET A 63 -4.78 -16.97 4.79
CA MET A 63 -3.67 -16.14 5.26
C MET A 63 -2.37 -16.90 5.05
N GLU A 64 -1.37 -16.21 4.52
CA GLU A 64 -0.01 -16.74 4.38
C GLU A 64 1.02 -15.65 4.67
N LYS A 65 2.23 -16.06 5.04
CA LYS A 65 3.36 -15.14 5.20
C LYS A 65 4.47 -15.51 4.24
N LYS A 66 4.86 -14.57 3.37
CA LYS A 66 5.91 -14.77 2.38
C LYS A 66 6.91 -13.63 2.46
N LYS A 67 8.18 -13.95 2.66
CA LYS A 67 9.30 -12.98 2.74
C LYS A 67 9.07 -11.85 3.78
N GLY A 68 8.39 -12.16 4.88
CA GLY A 68 8.06 -11.17 5.92
C GLY A 68 6.71 -10.47 5.71
N ILE A 69 6.16 -10.48 4.50
CA ILE A 69 4.88 -9.87 4.15
C ILE A 69 3.72 -10.80 4.53
N GLU A 70 2.72 -10.27 5.22
CA GLU A 70 1.45 -10.96 5.46
C GLU A 70 0.56 -10.80 4.21
N ILE A 71 0.04 -11.90 3.70
CA ILE A 71 -0.83 -11.93 2.52
C ILE A 71 -2.16 -12.53 2.93
N ILE A 72 -3.24 -11.82 2.62
CA ILE A 72 -4.60 -12.27 2.89
C ILE A 72 -5.36 -12.35 1.57
N TYR A 73 -5.93 -13.52 1.30
CA TYR A 73 -6.88 -13.71 0.20
C TYR A 73 -8.30 -13.76 0.78
N SER A 74 -9.17 -12.91 0.30
CA SER A 74 -10.57 -12.93 0.71
C SER A 74 -11.22 -14.28 0.36
N ARG A 75 -12.22 -14.67 1.13
CA ARG A 75 -13.01 -15.87 0.80
C ARG A 75 -13.86 -15.64 -0.45
N LEU A 76 -14.33 -16.74 -1.03
CA LEU A 76 -15.24 -16.72 -2.17
C LEU A 76 -16.50 -15.88 -1.82
N GLY A 77 -16.87 -14.93 -2.67
CA GLY A 77 -17.99 -14.02 -2.46
C GLY A 77 -17.72 -12.81 -1.57
N GLU A 78 -16.54 -12.71 -0.95
CA GLU A 78 -16.10 -11.52 -0.19
C GLU A 78 -15.05 -10.75 -1.00
N LYS A 79 -15.20 -9.44 -1.12
CA LYS A 79 -14.21 -8.58 -1.78
C LYS A 79 -13.04 -8.26 -0.83
N ALA A 80 -11.88 -7.97 -1.41
CA ALA A 80 -10.71 -7.48 -0.66
C ALA A 80 -11.05 -6.23 0.17
N ASP A 81 -11.93 -5.35 -0.34
CA ASP A 81 -12.40 -4.15 0.35
C ASP A 81 -12.96 -4.44 1.74
N GLU A 82 -13.77 -5.50 1.87
CA GLU A 82 -14.38 -5.86 3.16
C GLU A 82 -13.34 -6.37 4.15
N VAL A 83 -12.35 -7.11 3.66
CA VAL A 83 -11.21 -7.55 4.47
C VAL A 83 -10.40 -6.33 4.94
N ILE A 84 -10.09 -5.40 4.04
CA ILE A 84 -9.36 -4.16 4.35
C ILE A 84 -10.12 -3.34 5.40
N LYS A 85 -11.44 -3.13 5.22
CA LYS A 85 -12.28 -2.40 6.18
C LYS A 85 -12.28 -3.07 7.56
N ARG A 86 -12.31 -4.41 7.61
CA ARG A 86 -12.23 -5.18 8.85
C ARG A 86 -10.88 -5.00 9.54
N LEU A 87 -9.78 -5.03 8.79
CA LEU A 87 -8.43 -4.78 9.32
C LEU A 87 -8.28 -3.36 9.88
N ILE A 88 -8.79 -2.35 9.18
CA ILE A 88 -8.79 -0.95 9.63
C ILE A 88 -9.54 -0.83 10.96
N LYS A 89 -10.73 -1.43 11.07
CA LYS A 89 -11.50 -1.44 12.33
C LYS A 89 -10.72 -2.07 13.48
N LYS A 90 -10.06 -3.20 13.22
CA LYS A 90 -9.31 -3.95 14.24
C LYS A 90 -8.07 -3.21 14.72
N LYS A 91 -7.35 -2.54 13.81
CA LYS A 91 -6.05 -1.90 14.11
C LYS A 91 -6.17 -0.39 14.40
N GLY A 92 -7.28 0.23 14.06
CA GLY A 92 -7.55 1.64 14.34
C GLY A 92 -6.64 2.60 13.56
N SER A 93 -6.29 3.74 14.18
CA SER A 93 -5.47 4.78 13.55
C SER A 93 -3.97 4.43 13.42
N GLY A 94 -3.54 3.27 13.89
CA GLY A 94 -2.14 2.82 13.83
C GLY A 94 -1.69 2.29 12.46
N VAL A 95 -2.54 2.38 11.43
CA VAL A 95 -2.28 1.87 10.09
C VAL A 95 -2.25 2.98 9.05
N ILE A 96 -1.57 2.73 7.94
CA ILE A 96 -1.67 3.51 6.70
C ILE A 96 -2.28 2.59 5.65
N VAL A 97 -3.28 3.08 4.92
CA VAL A 97 -3.97 2.31 3.88
C VAL A 97 -3.48 2.76 2.52
N ILE A 98 -3.10 1.80 1.68
CA ILE A 98 -2.65 2.02 0.30
C ILE A 98 -3.73 1.51 -0.64
N THR A 99 -4.46 2.42 -1.25
CA THR A 99 -5.52 2.12 -2.22
C THR A 99 -5.91 3.36 -3.00
N SER A 100 -6.35 3.18 -4.24
CA SER A 100 -6.99 4.21 -5.06
C SER A 100 -8.52 4.03 -5.12
N ASP A 101 -9.05 2.99 -4.46
CA ASP A 101 -10.49 2.80 -4.33
C ASP A 101 -11.11 3.88 -3.43
N ARG A 102 -12.17 4.52 -3.93
CA ARG A 102 -12.82 5.65 -3.25
C ARG A 102 -13.64 5.22 -2.04
N GLU A 103 -14.21 4.03 -2.07
CA GLU A 103 -15.04 3.52 -0.98
C GLU A 103 -14.17 3.15 0.22
N VAL A 104 -13.10 2.39 -0.02
CA VAL A 104 -12.10 2.03 0.98
C VAL A 104 -11.43 3.28 1.55
N SER A 105 -11.05 4.24 0.69
CA SER A 105 -10.44 5.50 1.11
C SER A 105 -11.33 6.29 2.05
N ARG A 106 -12.62 6.48 1.69
CA ARG A 106 -13.59 7.20 2.55
C ARG A 106 -13.83 6.48 3.88
N PHE A 107 -13.82 5.15 3.85
CA PHE A 107 -13.95 4.37 5.08
C PHE A 107 -12.74 4.57 6.00
N ALA A 108 -11.52 4.43 5.47
CA ALA A 108 -10.27 4.63 6.22
C ALA A 108 -10.20 6.04 6.85
N GLU A 109 -10.59 7.07 6.08
CA GLU A 109 -10.63 8.45 6.57
C GLU A 109 -11.59 8.66 7.75
N ARG A 110 -12.77 8.04 7.71
CA ARG A 110 -13.72 8.06 8.85
C ARG A 110 -13.14 7.42 10.09
N MET A 111 -12.31 6.38 9.91
CA MET A 111 -11.59 5.70 11.00
C MET A 111 -10.29 6.41 11.40
N ALA A 112 -10.03 7.62 10.86
CA ALA A 112 -8.83 8.39 11.09
C ALA A 112 -7.52 7.73 10.62
N ALA A 113 -7.59 6.66 9.81
CA ALA A 113 -6.45 6.03 9.18
C ALA A 113 -6.00 6.85 7.95
N PRO A 114 -4.72 7.23 7.85
CA PRO A 114 -4.19 7.88 6.67
C PRO A 114 -4.32 6.99 5.43
N VAL A 115 -4.61 7.62 4.28
CA VAL A 115 -4.68 6.95 2.99
C VAL A 115 -3.63 7.55 2.05
N ILE A 116 -2.95 6.69 1.32
CA ILE A 116 -2.03 7.01 0.24
C ILE A 116 -2.54 6.30 -1.00
N SER A 117 -2.55 6.98 -2.14
CA SER A 117 -3.00 6.33 -3.36
C SER A 117 -2.00 5.28 -3.84
N SER A 118 -2.51 4.29 -4.58
CA SER A 118 -1.67 3.24 -5.16
C SER A 118 -0.59 3.81 -6.08
N GLU A 119 -0.90 4.88 -6.83
CA GLU A 119 0.04 5.57 -7.72
C GLU A 119 1.19 6.19 -6.92
N GLN A 120 0.87 6.97 -5.87
CA GLN A 120 1.88 7.61 -5.01
C GLN A 120 2.79 6.60 -4.32
N PHE A 121 2.23 5.46 -3.92
CA PHE A 121 3.02 4.41 -3.29
C PHE A 121 3.88 3.65 -4.29
N ARG A 122 3.36 3.42 -5.52
CA ARG A 122 4.12 2.80 -6.61
C ARG A 122 5.34 3.62 -6.98
N GLU A 123 5.19 4.93 -7.14
CA GLU A 123 6.32 5.85 -7.39
C GLU A 123 7.40 5.71 -6.31
N LYS A 124 7.01 5.60 -5.05
CA LYS A 124 7.98 5.35 -3.97
C LYS A 124 8.67 4.00 -4.10
N LEU A 125 7.95 2.93 -4.37
CA LEU A 125 8.56 1.60 -4.56
C LEU A 125 9.58 1.59 -5.71
N GLU A 126 9.31 2.29 -6.81
CA GLU A 126 10.21 2.40 -7.95
C GLU A 126 11.49 3.16 -7.59
N VAL A 127 11.39 4.24 -6.80
CA VAL A 127 12.56 4.97 -6.28
C VAL A 127 13.44 4.04 -5.46
N PHE A 128 12.86 3.21 -4.59
CA PHE A 128 13.62 2.24 -3.79
C PHE A 128 14.22 1.11 -4.62
N ALA A 129 13.52 0.63 -5.64
CA ALA A 129 14.04 -0.42 -6.51
C ALA A 129 15.24 0.04 -7.36
N ASN A 130 15.34 1.33 -7.65
CA ASN A 130 16.39 1.91 -8.51
C ASN A 130 17.56 2.52 -7.73
N LYS A 131 17.50 2.58 -6.38
CA LYS A 131 18.62 3.08 -5.57
C LYS A 131 19.61 1.96 -5.24
N PRO A 132 20.94 2.19 -5.39
CA PRO A 132 21.95 1.28 -4.83
C PRO A 132 21.81 1.18 -3.30
N GLU A 133 22.08 -0.01 -2.73
CA GLU A 133 21.93 -0.27 -1.28
C GLU A 133 22.72 0.70 -0.38
N GLU A 134 23.77 1.35 -0.90
CA GLU A 134 24.64 2.25 -0.14
C GLU A 134 24.08 3.67 0.10
N SER A 135 22.94 4.04 -0.49
CA SER A 135 22.44 5.43 -0.47
C SER A 135 21.31 5.71 0.54
N TYR A 136 21.02 4.79 1.44
CA TYR A 136 19.86 4.91 2.36
C TYR A 136 20.12 5.74 3.62
N GLU A 137 21.38 6.11 3.92
CA GLU A 137 21.72 6.81 5.16
C GLU A 137 21.70 8.34 5.06
N GLU A 138 21.64 8.94 3.86
CA GLU A 138 21.85 10.38 3.68
C GLU A 138 20.60 11.26 3.48
N GLU A 139 19.39 10.72 3.40
CA GLU A 139 18.19 11.50 3.03
C GLU A 139 17.45 12.21 4.18
N GLU A 140 17.85 12.08 5.44
CA GLU A 140 17.18 12.81 6.53
C GLU A 140 17.49 14.32 6.60
N ASP A 141 18.54 14.82 5.93
CA ASP A 141 19.02 16.18 6.14
C ASP A 141 18.81 17.19 4.97
N GLU A 142 18.44 16.78 3.75
CA GLU A 142 18.42 17.72 2.61
C GLU A 142 17.12 18.48 2.33
N GLU A 143 16.00 18.26 3.02
CA GLU A 143 14.74 19.00 2.77
C GLU A 143 14.63 20.39 3.44
N LYS A 144 15.73 21.02 3.87
CA LYS A 144 15.70 22.36 4.51
C LYS A 144 15.92 23.54 3.57
N GLY A 145 15.80 23.42 2.27
CA GLY A 145 16.25 24.50 1.42
C GLY A 145 15.54 24.80 0.12
N ILE A 146 14.20 24.78 -0.01
CA ILE A 146 13.54 25.47 -1.14
C ILE A 146 12.22 26.11 -0.67
N LYS A 147 12.28 27.36 -0.30
CA LYS A 147 11.10 28.23 -0.17
C LYS A 147 10.61 28.64 -1.55
N LYS A 148 9.68 27.88 -2.16
CA LYS A 148 8.87 28.38 -3.27
C LYS A 148 7.72 29.22 -2.71
N LYS A 149 7.78 30.55 -2.91
CA LYS A 149 6.66 31.48 -2.75
C LYS A 149 5.59 31.15 -3.80
N GLY A 150 4.54 30.44 -3.40
CA GLY A 150 3.32 30.24 -4.15
C GLY A 150 2.14 30.33 -3.19
N LEU A 151 1.03 30.93 -3.63
CA LEU A 151 -0.20 31.16 -2.87
C LEU A 151 -0.54 29.99 -1.94
N SER A 152 -0.50 30.24 -0.64
CA SER A 152 -0.71 29.26 0.42
C SER A 152 -2.17 28.80 0.44
N ARG A 153 -2.50 27.80 -0.39
CA ARG A 153 -3.77 27.06 -0.24
C ARG A 153 -3.70 26.25 1.05
N ARG A 154 -4.54 26.57 2.00
CA ARG A 154 -4.59 25.91 3.30
C ARG A 154 -4.98 24.43 3.07
N LEU A 155 -4.03 23.49 3.21
CA LEU A 155 -4.24 22.07 3.04
C LEU A 155 -5.35 21.57 3.97
N SER A 156 -6.24 20.74 3.45
CA SER A 156 -7.27 20.08 4.23
C SER A 156 -6.65 19.16 5.30
N LYS A 157 -7.41 18.81 6.33
CA LYS A 157 -6.96 17.89 7.39
C LYS A 157 -6.56 16.50 6.82
N LYS A 158 -7.25 16.08 5.77
CA LYS A 158 -6.95 14.87 4.97
C LYS A 158 -5.59 14.97 4.29
N GLU A 159 -5.35 16.02 3.51
CA GLU A 159 -4.08 16.23 2.80
C GLU A 159 -2.89 16.33 3.76
N LYS A 160 -3.08 16.96 4.92
CA LYS A 160 -2.04 17.01 5.96
C LYS A 160 -1.69 15.62 6.51
N ARG A 161 -2.70 14.77 6.75
CA ARG A 161 -2.49 13.40 7.24
C ARG A 161 -1.82 12.52 6.19
N ALA A 162 -2.28 12.57 4.93
CA ALA A 162 -1.68 11.85 3.83
C ALA A 162 -0.22 12.27 3.60
N ARG A 163 0.08 13.59 3.63
CA ARG A 163 1.44 14.11 3.50
C ARG A 163 2.35 13.69 4.66
N ALA A 164 1.83 13.71 5.89
CA ALA A 164 2.58 13.23 7.06
C ALA A 164 2.83 11.73 7.00
N ALA A 165 1.87 10.93 6.49
CA ALA A 165 2.05 9.51 6.26
C ALA A 165 3.07 9.23 5.16
N LEU A 166 3.02 9.99 4.06
CA LEU A 166 3.95 9.85 2.94
C LEU A 166 5.42 10.13 3.34
N LYS A 167 5.64 11.04 4.31
CA LYS A 167 6.98 11.32 4.85
C LYS A 167 7.54 10.18 5.70
N LYS A 168 6.67 9.35 6.27
CA LYS A 168 7.06 8.21 7.10
C LYS A 168 7.32 6.93 6.28
N LEU A 169 6.93 6.92 5.01
CA LEU A 169 7.20 5.87 4.04
C LEU A 169 8.52 6.13 3.31
#